data_233b8271664d7181c854337f8c17ce0c
#
_entry.id   233b8271664d7181c854337f8c17ce0c
#
_cell.length_a   1.000
_cell.length_b   1.000
_cell.length_c   1.000
_cell.angle_alpha   90.00
_cell.angle_beta   90.00
_cell.angle_gamma   90.00
#
_symmetry.space_group_name_H-M   'P 1'
#
loop_
_entity.id
_entity.type
_entity.pdbx_description
1 polymer ?
#
loop_
_entity_poly.entity_id
_entity_poly.type
_entity_poly.pdbx_seq_one_letter_code
_entity_poly.pdbx_strand_id
1 'polypeptide(L)'
;MYNGIAKITINRPRWRNAFTPLTVGEMSDAFRICRENPEISVVVLTGAGDKAFCSGGDMNVKGRGGYVGGDGVPRLNVLDVQKQIRSLPKPVIAMVNGYAIGGGHVLHLMCDLTIASDNAIFGQTGPKVGSFDAGFGASYLARIVGQKKAREIWFMCRQYSAIEAERMGMVNTVVPFEELEDEVVRWAEKMMEHSPLALRMIKAGLNAELDGQAGIQELAGDATMLYYMLDEAHEGGRAFLEKRKPDFKKFPKLP
;
A
#
# COMPACT_ATOMS: atom_id res chain seq x y z
N MET A 1 3.32 -10.45 -14.66
CA MET A 1 3.32 -9.08 -15.20
C MET A 1 2.57 -9.10 -16.53
N TYR A 2 1.62 -8.22 -16.73
CA TYR A 2 0.83 -8.11 -17.96
C TYR A 2 0.65 -6.62 -18.29
N ASN A 3 1.09 -6.18 -19.47
CA ASN A 3 0.92 -4.80 -19.98
C ASN A 3 1.17 -3.68 -18.93
N GLY A 4 2.27 -3.73 -18.19
CA GLY A 4 2.58 -2.72 -17.18
C GLY A 4 1.91 -2.93 -15.81
N ILE A 5 1.12 -3.99 -15.64
CA ILE A 5 0.48 -4.36 -14.37
C ILE A 5 1.28 -5.50 -13.71
N ALA A 6 1.72 -5.32 -12.48
CA ALA A 6 2.31 -6.37 -11.67
C ALA A 6 1.28 -6.92 -10.66
N LYS A 7 1.04 -8.22 -10.65
CA LYS A 7 0.17 -8.89 -9.68
C LYS A 7 1.01 -9.64 -8.65
N ILE A 8 0.94 -9.19 -7.39
CA ILE A 8 1.54 -9.86 -6.23
C ILE A 8 0.44 -10.71 -5.58
N THR A 9 0.68 -12.02 -5.50
CA THR A 9 -0.31 -12.96 -4.98
C THR A 9 0.20 -13.64 -3.72
N ILE A 10 -0.48 -13.45 -2.59
CA ILE A 10 -0.24 -14.22 -1.35
C ILE A 10 -0.75 -15.65 -1.61
N ASN A 11 0.16 -16.61 -1.77
CA ASN A 11 -0.18 -17.96 -2.20
C ASN A 11 -0.08 -18.99 -1.06
N ARG A 12 -1.01 -18.89 -0.11
CA ARG A 12 -1.17 -19.84 1.00
C ARG A 12 -2.66 -20.19 1.22
N PRO A 13 -3.40 -20.65 0.18
CA PRO A 13 -4.87 -20.79 0.24
C PRO A 13 -5.34 -21.77 1.31
N ARG A 14 -4.56 -22.80 1.65
CA ARG A 14 -4.88 -23.74 2.73
C ARG A 14 -4.99 -23.08 4.12
N TRP A 15 -4.31 -21.93 4.31
CA TRP A 15 -4.34 -21.12 5.53
C TRP A 15 -5.01 -19.76 5.30
N ARG A 16 -5.96 -19.70 4.34
CA ARG A 16 -6.67 -18.45 3.97
C ARG A 16 -5.70 -17.29 3.75
N ASN A 17 -4.58 -17.58 3.09
CA ASN A 17 -3.51 -16.63 2.78
C ASN A 17 -2.96 -15.86 4.01
N ALA A 18 -3.00 -16.50 5.19
CA ALA A 18 -2.32 -15.98 6.37
C ALA A 18 -0.81 -15.90 6.11
N PHE A 19 -0.19 -14.78 6.51
CA PHE A 19 1.24 -14.58 6.28
C PHE A 19 2.12 -15.10 7.42
N THR A 20 3.26 -15.66 7.06
CA THR A 20 4.38 -16.00 7.95
C THR A 20 5.51 -14.98 7.77
N PRO A 21 6.58 -15.02 8.59
CA PRO A 21 7.78 -14.20 8.34
C PRO A 21 8.35 -14.39 6.93
N LEU A 22 8.36 -15.61 6.40
CA LEU A 22 8.78 -15.89 5.01
C LEU A 22 7.88 -15.18 4.00
N THR A 23 6.57 -15.32 4.11
CA THR A 23 5.60 -14.67 3.22
C THR A 23 5.76 -13.15 3.23
N VAL A 24 6.02 -12.56 4.41
CA VAL A 24 6.26 -11.12 4.55
C VAL A 24 7.57 -10.71 3.85
N GLY A 25 8.63 -11.51 3.97
CA GLY A 25 9.89 -11.29 3.25
C GLY A 25 9.69 -11.31 1.73
N GLU A 26 8.99 -12.34 1.22
CA GLU A 26 8.67 -12.47 -0.22
C GLU A 26 7.82 -11.32 -0.74
N MET A 27 6.83 -10.85 0.05
CA MET A 27 6.04 -9.65 -0.30
C MET A 27 6.93 -8.40 -0.35
N SER A 28 7.82 -8.22 0.62
CA SER A 28 8.75 -7.08 0.66
C SER A 28 9.65 -7.06 -0.57
N ASP A 29 10.21 -8.21 -0.97
CA ASP A 29 11.01 -8.33 -2.19
C ASP A 29 10.20 -8.04 -3.45
N ALA A 30 8.97 -8.53 -3.53
CA ALA A 30 8.07 -8.26 -4.65
C ALA A 30 7.76 -6.76 -4.79
N PHE A 31 7.47 -6.06 -3.68
CA PHE A 31 7.26 -4.61 -3.72
C PHE A 31 8.53 -3.84 -4.08
N ARG A 32 9.71 -4.29 -3.63
CA ARG A 32 10.98 -3.69 -4.04
C ARG A 32 11.22 -3.84 -5.55
N ILE A 33 10.97 -5.02 -6.11
CA ILE A 33 11.04 -5.25 -7.57
C ILE A 33 10.06 -4.33 -8.30
N CYS A 34 8.83 -4.20 -7.82
CA CYS A 34 7.84 -3.31 -8.43
C CYS A 34 8.26 -1.84 -8.36
N ARG A 35 8.95 -1.42 -7.31
CA ARG A 35 9.48 -0.05 -7.18
C ARG A 35 10.53 0.24 -8.26
N GLU A 36 11.46 -0.67 -8.47
CA GLU A 36 12.65 -0.48 -9.28
C GLU A 36 12.41 -0.74 -10.78
N ASN A 37 11.44 -1.56 -11.15
CA ASN A 37 11.19 -1.95 -12.54
C ASN A 37 10.40 -0.85 -13.29
N PRO A 38 11.00 -0.17 -14.30
CA PRO A 38 10.35 0.90 -15.05
C PRO A 38 9.17 0.42 -15.93
N GLU A 39 9.10 -0.87 -16.25
CA GLU A 39 8.00 -1.44 -17.05
C GLU A 39 6.71 -1.64 -16.25
N ILE A 40 6.76 -1.49 -14.92
CA ILE A 40 5.58 -1.63 -14.06
C ILE A 40 5.01 -0.24 -13.79
N SER A 41 3.73 -0.05 -14.12
CA SER A 41 2.98 1.19 -13.90
C SER A 41 2.00 1.08 -12.74
N VAL A 42 1.36 -0.07 -12.56
CA VAL A 42 0.36 -0.32 -11.50
C VAL A 42 0.67 -1.65 -10.83
N VAL A 43 0.47 -1.72 -9.52
CA VAL A 43 0.66 -2.95 -8.74
C VAL A 43 -0.69 -3.41 -8.18
N VAL A 44 -0.95 -4.70 -8.28
CA VAL A 44 -2.14 -5.36 -7.71
C VAL A 44 -1.69 -6.31 -6.63
N LEU A 45 -2.25 -6.20 -5.43
CA LEU A 45 -2.07 -7.15 -4.34
C LEU A 45 -3.32 -7.99 -4.17
N THR A 46 -3.18 -9.32 -4.11
CA THR A 46 -4.31 -10.25 -3.96
C THR A 46 -3.94 -11.51 -3.19
N GLY A 47 -4.92 -12.34 -2.88
CA GLY A 47 -4.75 -13.68 -2.34
C GLY A 47 -5.05 -14.76 -3.38
N ALA A 48 -4.40 -15.92 -3.29
CA ALA A 48 -4.70 -17.06 -4.14
C ALA A 48 -6.06 -17.70 -3.79
N GLY A 49 -6.81 -18.10 -4.82
CA GLY A 49 -8.11 -18.78 -4.68
C GLY A 49 -9.28 -17.81 -4.48
N ASP A 50 -10.40 -18.34 -4.02
CA ASP A 50 -11.69 -17.65 -3.92
C ASP A 50 -12.14 -17.36 -2.46
N LYS A 51 -11.35 -17.79 -1.47
CA LYS A 51 -11.78 -17.77 -0.06
C LYS A 51 -11.24 -16.59 0.73
N ALA A 52 -10.06 -16.12 0.42
CA ALA A 52 -9.44 -15.07 1.20
C ALA A 52 -8.43 -14.26 0.38
N PHE A 53 -8.48 -12.98 0.57
CA PHE A 53 -7.38 -12.07 0.27
C PHE A 53 -6.21 -12.35 1.22
N CYS A 54 -6.44 -12.16 2.52
CA CYS A 54 -5.49 -12.48 3.59
C CYS A 54 -6.19 -12.46 4.96
N SER A 55 -6.00 -13.51 5.75
CA SER A 55 -6.56 -13.60 7.11
C SER A 55 -5.63 -13.09 8.21
N GLY A 56 -4.59 -12.34 7.85
CA GLY A 56 -3.62 -11.77 8.79
C GLY A 56 -2.44 -12.69 9.05
N GLY A 57 -1.79 -12.51 10.20
CA GLY A 57 -0.65 -13.33 10.59
C GLY A 57 -1.05 -14.77 10.92
N ASP A 58 -0.23 -15.73 10.50
CA ASP A 58 -0.48 -17.15 10.75
C ASP A 58 -0.31 -17.48 12.25
N MET A 59 -1.41 -17.82 12.90
CA MET A 59 -1.44 -18.11 14.33
C MET A 59 -0.68 -19.40 14.70
N ASN A 60 -0.45 -20.31 13.73
CA ASN A 60 0.30 -21.53 13.98
C ASN A 60 1.80 -21.26 14.15
N VAL A 61 2.32 -20.16 13.62
CA VAL A 61 3.73 -19.76 13.76
C VAL A 61 3.94 -18.63 14.76
N LYS A 62 2.86 -18.09 15.32
CA LYS A 62 2.92 -17.09 16.37
C LYS A 62 3.25 -17.73 17.71
N GLY A 63 4.50 -17.62 18.15
CA GLY A 63 4.94 -18.09 19.46
C GLY A 63 4.68 -17.08 20.59
N ARG A 64 5.16 -17.35 21.82
CA ARG A 64 5.07 -16.44 22.97
C ARG A 64 5.76 -15.09 22.72
N GLY A 65 6.81 -15.06 21.88
CA GLY A 65 7.52 -13.85 21.47
C GLY A 65 6.96 -13.18 20.19
N GLY A 66 5.79 -13.60 19.70
CA GLY A 66 5.25 -13.12 18.44
C GLY A 66 5.77 -13.91 17.23
N TYR A 67 6.05 -13.24 16.12
CA TYR A 67 6.56 -13.85 14.91
C TYR A 67 8.08 -13.85 14.93
N VAL A 68 8.70 -15.03 14.91
CA VAL A 68 10.15 -15.22 14.99
C VAL A 68 10.66 -15.65 13.61
N GLY A 69 11.64 -14.91 13.10
CA GLY A 69 12.33 -15.29 11.85
C GLY A 69 13.25 -16.51 12.02
N GLY A 70 13.84 -16.99 10.93
CA GLY A 70 14.75 -18.12 10.93
C GLY A 70 16.02 -17.94 11.79
N ASP A 71 16.34 -16.70 12.14
CA ASP A 71 17.44 -16.30 13.02
C ASP A 71 17.06 -16.25 14.51
N GLY A 72 15.84 -16.64 14.87
CA GLY A 72 15.34 -16.65 16.24
C GLY A 72 14.97 -15.27 16.82
N VAL A 73 15.04 -14.20 16.04
CA VAL A 73 14.73 -12.83 16.51
C VAL A 73 13.26 -12.50 16.24
N PRO A 74 12.48 -12.09 17.27
CA PRO A 74 11.12 -11.61 17.07
C PRO A 74 11.08 -10.33 16.24
N ARG A 75 10.24 -10.30 15.19
CA ARG A 75 10.05 -9.14 14.32
C ARG A 75 8.60 -9.00 13.91
N LEU A 76 8.23 -7.79 13.56
CA LEU A 76 6.93 -7.47 12.97
C LEU A 76 7.12 -6.83 11.59
N ASN A 77 7.86 -7.51 10.71
CA ASN A 77 8.26 -7.00 9.39
C ASN A 77 7.07 -6.66 8.47
N VAL A 78 5.86 -7.11 8.78
CA VAL A 78 4.65 -6.69 8.05
C VAL A 78 4.45 -5.17 8.11
N LEU A 79 4.93 -4.50 9.15
CA LEU A 79 4.90 -3.03 9.23
C LEU A 79 5.75 -2.38 8.14
N ASP A 80 6.84 -3.02 7.74
CA ASP A 80 7.70 -2.51 6.66
C ASP A 80 7.03 -2.70 5.29
N VAL A 81 6.34 -3.83 5.08
CA VAL A 81 5.50 -4.04 3.88
C VAL A 81 4.39 -2.99 3.79
N GLN A 82 3.72 -2.67 4.91
CA GLN A 82 2.70 -1.62 4.96
C GLN A 82 3.28 -0.25 4.53
N LYS A 83 4.47 0.10 5.02
CA LYS A 83 5.17 1.33 4.63
C LYS A 83 5.59 1.30 3.15
N GLN A 84 6.08 0.15 2.66
CA GLN A 84 6.46 -0.01 1.25
C GLN A 84 5.27 0.19 0.31
N ILE A 85 4.09 -0.36 0.63
CA ILE A 85 2.85 -0.15 -0.14
C ILE A 85 2.54 1.34 -0.20
N ARG A 86 2.54 2.00 0.95
CA ARG A 86 2.18 3.40 1.08
C ARG A 86 3.15 4.33 0.33
N SER A 87 4.47 4.09 0.44
CA SER A 87 5.51 4.90 -0.20
C SER A 87 5.89 4.44 -1.61
N LEU A 88 5.21 3.43 -2.19
CA LEU A 88 5.48 3.00 -3.55
C LEU A 88 5.15 4.13 -4.53
N PRO A 89 6.08 4.57 -5.42
CA PRO A 89 5.84 5.67 -6.36
C PRO A 89 4.94 5.28 -7.54
N LYS A 90 4.02 4.33 -7.31
CA LYS A 90 3.08 3.76 -8.30
C LYS A 90 1.77 3.44 -7.59
N PRO A 91 0.62 3.52 -8.26
CA PRO A 91 -0.64 3.08 -7.69
C PRO A 91 -0.63 1.60 -7.29
N VAL A 92 -1.26 1.29 -6.16
CA VAL A 92 -1.44 -0.07 -5.67
C VAL A 92 -2.93 -0.33 -5.46
N ILE A 93 -3.44 -1.37 -6.10
CA ILE A 93 -4.83 -1.83 -5.96
C ILE A 93 -4.87 -3.10 -5.11
N ALA A 94 -5.67 -3.10 -4.06
CA ALA A 94 -6.05 -4.34 -3.39
C ALA A 94 -7.19 -5.00 -4.16
N MET A 95 -6.94 -6.18 -4.71
CA MET A 95 -7.95 -7.04 -5.32
C MET A 95 -8.41 -8.05 -4.28
N VAL A 96 -9.54 -7.75 -3.61
CA VAL A 96 -9.99 -8.50 -2.43
C VAL A 96 -11.00 -9.57 -2.84
N ASN A 97 -10.53 -10.81 -2.91
CA ASN A 97 -11.22 -11.99 -3.40
C ASN A 97 -11.83 -12.89 -2.30
N GLY A 98 -12.16 -12.32 -1.14
CA GLY A 98 -12.71 -13.06 0.00
C GLY A 98 -12.33 -12.41 1.34
N TYR A 99 -11.99 -13.20 2.37
CA TYR A 99 -11.68 -12.66 3.70
C TYR A 99 -10.45 -11.74 3.70
N ALA A 100 -10.62 -10.52 4.16
CA ALA A 100 -9.57 -9.55 4.48
C ALA A 100 -9.65 -9.23 5.99
N ILE A 101 -8.94 -9.98 6.83
CA ILE A 101 -9.11 -9.98 8.28
C ILE A 101 -7.81 -9.68 9.01
N GLY A 102 -7.88 -8.92 10.10
CA GLY A 102 -6.72 -8.60 10.93
C GLY A 102 -5.61 -7.91 10.14
N GLY A 103 -4.40 -8.47 10.08
CA GLY A 103 -3.31 -7.95 9.28
C GLY A 103 -3.64 -7.87 7.78
N GLY A 104 -4.48 -8.77 7.26
CA GLY A 104 -4.96 -8.71 5.88
C GLY A 104 -5.89 -7.51 5.65
N HIS A 105 -6.73 -7.18 6.63
CA HIS A 105 -7.54 -5.95 6.60
C HIS A 105 -6.63 -4.71 6.58
N VAL A 106 -5.51 -4.71 7.32
CA VAL A 106 -4.57 -3.58 7.27
C VAL A 106 -3.87 -3.49 5.92
N LEU A 107 -3.48 -4.61 5.32
CA LEU A 107 -2.81 -4.61 4.02
C LEU A 107 -3.66 -3.96 2.92
N HIS A 108 -4.97 -4.27 2.84
CA HIS A 108 -5.81 -3.63 1.82
C HIS A 108 -6.02 -2.13 2.09
N LEU A 109 -6.09 -1.71 3.38
CA LEU A 109 -6.19 -0.30 3.75
C LEU A 109 -4.94 0.51 3.34
N MET A 110 -3.77 -0.15 3.26
CA MET A 110 -2.53 0.51 2.84
C MET A 110 -2.42 0.66 1.32
N CYS A 111 -3.17 -0.12 0.55
CA CYS A 111 -3.28 0.07 -0.88
C CYS A 111 -4.02 1.38 -1.19
N ASP A 112 -3.74 1.97 -2.35
CA ASP A 112 -4.36 3.24 -2.74
C ASP A 112 -5.85 3.08 -3.04
N LEU A 113 -6.22 1.92 -3.59
CA LEU A 113 -7.58 1.56 -3.96
C LEU A 113 -7.88 0.13 -3.55
N THR A 114 -9.15 -0.15 -3.29
CA THR A 114 -9.65 -1.50 -3.00
C THR A 114 -10.83 -1.82 -3.90
N ILE A 115 -10.71 -2.88 -4.68
CA ILE A 115 -11.80 -3.48 -5.45
C ILE A 115 -12.08 -4.85 -4.83
N ALA A 116 -13.32 -5.12 -4.50
CA ALA A 116 -13.70 -6.32 -3.77
C ALA A 116 -14.70 -7.17 -4.55
N SER A 117 -14.61 -8.47 -4.40
CA SER A 117 -15.68 -9.37 -4.79
C SER A 117 -16.85 -9.30 -3.80
N ASP A 118 -18.04 -9.62 -4.27
CA ASP A 118 -19.28 -9.61 -3.49
C ASP A 118 -19.25 -10.57 -2.28
N ASN A 119 -18.44 -11.63 -2.35
CA ASN A 119 -18.20 -12.57 -1.25
C ASN A 119 -17.15 -12.09 -0.23
N ALA A 120 -16.54 -10.91 -0.42
CA ALA A 120 -15.48 -10.43 0.46
C ALA A 120 -16.04 -10.02 1.84
N ILE A 121 -15.23 -10.30 2.86
CA ILE A 121 -15.55 -10.02 4.27
C ILE A 121 -14.37 -9.29 4.90
N PHE A 122 -14.67 -8.18 5.56
CA PHE A 122 -13.69 -7.28 6.15
C PHE A 122 -13.84 -7.23 7.68
N GLY A 123 -12.73 -7.06 8.40
CA GLY A 123 -12.81 -6.82 9.83
C GLY A 123 -11.52 -7.03 10.60
N GLN A 124 -11.56 -6.61 11.86
CA GLN A 124 -10.48 -6.82 12.82
C GLN A 124 -10.87 -7.89 13.84
N THR A 125 -9.91 -8.73 14.18
CA THR A 125 -10.09 -9.80 15.16
C THR A 125 -9.04 -9.77 16.26
N GLY A 126 -8.10 -8.84 16.19
CA GLY A 126 -6.95 -8.74 17.09
C GLY A 126 -7.30 -8.89 18.57
N PRO A 127 -8.23 -8.11 19.16
CA PRO A 127 -8.59 -8.23 20.56
C PRO A 127 -9.12 -9.60 20.97
N LYS A 128 -9.74 -10.36 20.06
CA LYS A 128 -10.20 -11.74 20.32
C LYS A 128 -9.06 -12.76 20.34
N VAL A 129 -7.98 -12.50 19.59
CA VAL A 129 -6.90 -13.48 19.36
C VAL A 129 -5.55 -13.04 19.95
N GLY A 130 -5.57 -12.07 20.85
CA GLY A 130 -4.37 -11.58 21.54
C GLY A 130 -3.43 -10.80 20.64
N SER A 131 -3.97 -9.89 19.81
CA SER A 131 -3.20 -9.00 18.94
C SER A 131 -3.90 -7.65 18.80
N PHE A 132 -3.20 -6.64 18.29
CA PHE A 132 -3.76 -5.35 17.88
C PHE A 132 -2.81 -4.65 16.91
N ASP A 133 -3.33 -3.68 16.16
CA ASP A 133 -2.57 -2.72 15.36
C ASP A 133 -3.13 -1.31 15.66
N ALA A 134 -2.43 -0.59 16.54
CA ALA A 134 -2.79 0.78 16.92
C ALA A 134 -2.31 1.82 15.89
N GLY A 135 -1.43 1.43 14.98
CA GLY A 135 -0.92 2.27 13.90
C GLY A 135 -1.90 2.36 12.72
N PHE A 136 -1.48 1.90 11.57
CA PHE A 136 -2.32 1.95 10.37
C PHE A 136 -3.66 1.23 10.53
N GLY A 137 -3.67 0.09 11.24
CA GLY A 137 -4.88 -0.68 11.47
C GLY A 137 -5.95 0.04 12.27
N ALA A 138 -5.61 0.97 13.16
CA ALA A 138 -6.59 1.73 13.95
C ALA A 138 -6.61 3.22 13.58
N SER A 139 -5.46 3.88 13.66
CA SER A 139 -5.36 5.33 13.47
C SER A 139 -5.69 5.74 12.02
N TYR A 140 -5.17 5.04 11.02
CA TYR A 140 -5.46 5.31 9.62
C TYR A 140 -6.88 4.86 9.23
N LEU A 141 -7.34 3.69 9.71
CA LEU A 141 -8.72 3.26 9.51
C LEU A 141 -9.73 4.32 9.97
N ALA A 142 -9.45 4.99 11.11
CA ALA A 142 -10.33 6.02 11.63
C ALA A 142 -10.43 7.26 10.72
N ARG A 143 -9.45 7.49 9.84
CA ARG A 143 -9.49 8.54 8.80
C ARG A 143 -10.41 8.15 7.64
N ILE A 144 -10.49 6.86 7.34
CA ILE A 144 -11.33 6.33 6.26
C ILE A 144 -12.79 6.25 6.68
N VAL A 145 -13.08 5.57 7.82
CA VAL A 145 -14.46 5.23 8.22
C VAL A 145 -15.02 6.13 9.32
N GLY A 146 -14.22 7.06 9.83
CA GLY A 146 -14.56 7.89 10.97
C GLY A 146 -14.35 7.17 12.33
N GLN A 147 -14.17 7.98 13.38
CA GLN A 147 -13.76 7.53 14.72
C GLN A 147 -14.71 6.51 15.35
N LYS A 148 -16.03 6.71 15.20
CA LYS A 148 -17.03 5.83 15.83
C LYS A 148 -17.03 4.44 15.18
N LYS A 149 -16.98 4.39 13.84
CA LYS A 149 -16.97 3.12 13.09
C LYS A 149 -15.66 2.36 13.30
N ALA A 150 -14.52 3.03 13.32
CA ALA A 150 -13.24 2.40 13.63
C ALA A 150 -13.23 1.74 15.02
N ARG A 151 -13.80 2.41 16.04
CA ARG A 151 -13.96 1.82 17.38
C ARG A 151 -14.89 0.61 17.39
N GLU A 152 -16.02 0.67 16.68
CA GLU A 152 -16.93 -0.46 16.52
C GLU A 152 -16.20 -1.67 15.90
N ILE A 153 -15.47 -1.45 14.81
CA ILE A 153 -14.70 -2.51 14.12
C ILE A 153 -13.71 -3.17 15.10
N TRP A 154 -12.95 -2.37 15.84
CA TRP A 154 -11.92 -2.86 16.74
C TRP A 154 -12.45 -3.42 18.06
N PHE A 155 -13.40 -2.72 18.71
CA PHE A 155 -13.86 -3.10 20.04
C PHE A 155 -14.83 -4.27 20.01
N MET A 156 -15.66 -4.33 18.96
CA MET A 156 -16.64 -5.40 18.81
C MET A 156 -16.08 -6.59 17.98
N CYS A 157 -14.97 -6.40 17.27
CA CYS A 157 -14.42 -7.39 16.33
C CYS A 157 -15.51 -7.94 15.38
N ARG A 158 -16.40 -7.07 14.95
CA ARG A 158 -17.46 -7.40 13.99
C ARG A 158 -16.87 -7.53 12.60
N GLN A 159 -17.43 -8.43 11.81
CA GLN A 159 -17.11 -8.57 10.39
C GLN A 159 -18.19 -7.89 9.55
N TYR A 160 -17.77 -7.36 8.39
CA TYR A 160 -18.60 -6.58 7.50
C TYR A 160 -18.51 -7.17 6.09
N SER A 161 -19.65 -7.21 5.40
CA SER A 161 -19.69 -7.58 3.97
C SER A 161 -19.01 -6.54 3.10
N ALA A 162 -18.73 -6.92 1.85
CA ALA A 162 -18.15 -6.03 0.83
C ALA A 162 -19.00 -4.75 0.66
N ILE A 163 -20.32 -4.88 0.58
CA ILE A 163 -21.26 -3.76 0.44
C ILE A 163 -21.26 -2.84 1.68
N GLU A 164 -21.16 -3.39 2.89
CA GLU A 164 -21.00 -2.57 4.10
C GLU A 164 -19.66 -1.83 4.09
N ALA A 165 -18.58 -2.47 3.64
CA ALA A 165 -17.25 -1.87 3.54
C ALA A 165 -17.20 -0.76 2.47
N GLU A 166 -17.87 -0.93 1.34
CA GLU A 166 -18.03 0.10 0.31
C GLU A 166 -18.77 1.31 0.87
N ARG A 167 -19.92 1.10 1.54
CA ARG A 167 -20.68 2.20 2.17
C ARG A 167 -19.89 2.96 3.24
N MET A 168 -18.92 2.32 3.86
CA MET A 168 -18.02 2.94 4.84
C MET A 168 -16.81 3.64 4.20
N GLY A 169 -16.62 3.53 2.88
CA GLY A 169 -15.48 4.11 2.16
C GLY A 169 -14.19 3.30 2.25
N MET A 170 -14.23 2.07 2.75
CA MET A 170 -13.06 1.17 2.77
C MET A 170 -12.82 0.48 1.42
N VAL A 171 -13.87 0.35 0.62
CA VAL A 171 -13.85 -0.30 -0.70
C VAL A 171 -14.35 0.70 -1.73
N ASN A 172 -13.70 0.78 -2.87
CA ASN A 172 -14.04 1.70 -3.95
C ASN A 172 -15.20 1.17 -4.82
N THR A 173 -15.24 -0.14 -5.04
CA THR A 173 -16.32 -0.81 -5.78
C THR A 173 -16.38 -2.29 -5.45
N VAL A 174 -17.58 -2.85 -5.57
CA VAL A 174 -17.86 -4.27 -5.38
C VAL A 174 -18.43 -4.84 -6.68
N VAL A 175 -17.89 -5.98 -7.09
CA VAL A 175 -18.32 -6.70 -8.30
C VAL A 175 -18.50 -8.19 -7.99
N PRO A 176 -19.22 -8.97 -8.82
CA PRO A 176 -19.21 -10.42 -8.72
C PRO A 176 -17.80 -10.98 -8.75
N PHE A 177 -17.56 -12.09 -8.03
CA PHE A 177 -16.22 -12.67 -7.94
C PHE A 177 -15.59 -12.95 -9.31
N GLU A 178 -16.38 -13.45 -10.25
CA GLU A 178 -15.96 -13.77 -11.62
C GLU A 178 -15.54 -12.55 -12.44
N GLU A 179 -16.00 -11.36 -12.09
CA GLU A 179 -15.69 -10.10 -12.77
C GLU A 179 -14.52 -9.33 -12.09
N LEU A 180 -14.06 -9.80 -10.92
CA LEU A 180 -13.13 -9.05 -10.07
C LEU A 180 -11.80 -8.73 -10.77
N GLU A 181 -11.19 -9.70 -11.45
CA GLU A 181 -9.90 -9.50 -12.12
C GLU A 181 -10.04 -8.53 -13.31
N ASP A 182 -11.09 -8.68 -14.10
CA ASP A 182 -11.36 -7.81 -15.27
C ASP A 182 -11.60 -6.36 -14.81
N GLU A 183 -12.35 -6.16 -13.73
CA GLU A 183 -12.58 -4.83 -13.16
C GLU A 183 -11.28 -4.18 -12.66
N VAL A 184 -10.43 -4.94 -11.98
CA VAL A 184 -9.12 -4.45 -11.53
C VAL A 184 -8.23 -4.08 -12.71
N VAL A 185 -8.19 -4.90 -13.76
CA VAL A 185 -7.43 -4.61 -14.99
C VAL A 185 -7.98 -3.33 -15.64
N ARG A 186 -9.28 -3.20 -15.78
CA ARG A 186 -9.93 -2.00 -16.34
C ARG A 186 -9.53 -0.72 -15.57
N TRP A 187 -9.50 -0.77 -14.24
CA TRP A 187 -9.06 0.37 -13.43
C TRP A 187 -7.58 0.67 -13.59
N ALA A 188 -6.74 -0.38 -13.64
CA ALA A 188 -5.30 -0.23 -13.84
C ALA A 188 -4.99 0.38 -15.23
N GLU A 189 -5.64 -0.11 -16.29
CA GLU A 189 -5.51 0.45 -17.64
C GLU A 189 -5.92 1.91 -17.68
N LYS A 190 -7.03 2.27 -17.01
CA LYS A 190 -7.47 3.66 -16.91
C LYS A 190 -6.46 4.56 -16.21
N MET A 191 -5.77 4.08 -15.16
CA MET A 191 -4.70 4.83 -14.52
C MET A 191 -3.48 5.01 -15.43
N MET A 192 -3.16 4.01 -16.25
CA MET A 192 -2.04 4.07 -17.20
C MET A 192 -2.25 5.06 -18.36
N GLU A 193 -3.47 5.53 -18.59
CA GLU A 193 -3.75 6.64 -19.51
C GLU A 193 -3.29 8.01 -18.95
N HIS A 194 -2.92 8.08 -17.67
CA HIS A 194 -2.54 9.31 -16.99
C HIS A 194 -1.03 9.42 -16.79
N SER A 195 -0.56 10.66 -16.59
CA SER A 195 0.86 10.92 -16.33
C SER A 195 1.35 10.17 -15.08
N PRO A 196 2.34 9.26 -15.20
CA PRO A 196 2.86 8.52 -14.06
C PRO A 196 3.50 9.45 -13.01
N LEU A 197 4.14 10.53 -13.44
CA LEU A 197 4.70 11.53 -12.53
C LEU A 197 3.61 12.26 -11.74
N ALA A 198 2.52 12.65 -12.41
CA ALA A 198 1.41 13.30 -11.72
C ALA A 198 0.77 12.38 -10.67
N LEU A 199 0.54 11.11 -11.01
CA LEU A 199 0.01 10.12 -10.06
C LEU A 199 0.95 9.91 -8.86
N ARG A 200 2.27 9.83 -9.09
CA ARG A 200 3.27 9.76 -8.03
C ARG A 200 3.21 10.96 -7.08
N MET A 201 3.20 12.18 -7.64
CA MET A 201 3.18 13.40 -6.84
C MET A 201 1.87 13.57 -6.06
N ILE A 202 0.74 13.19 -6.66
CA ILE A 202 -0.56 13.18 -5.98
C ILE A 202 -0.56 12.19 -4.82
N LYS A 203 -0.07 10.96 -5.03
CA LYS A 203 0.05 9.95 -3.95
C LYS A 203 0.93 10.45 -2.81
N ALA A 204 2.10 11.00 -3.12
CA ALA A 204 3.00 11.58 -2.11
C ALA A 204 2.32 12.72 -1.33
N GLY A 205 1.59 13.61 -2.02
CA GLY A 205 0.84 14.71 -1.41
C GLY A 205 -0.30 14.23 -0.50
N LEU A 206 -1.08 13.23 -0.93
CA LEU A 206 -2.15 12.63 -0.13
C LEU A 206 -1.62 11.93 1.13
N ASN A 207 -0.39 11.42 1.08
CA ASN A 207 0.24 10.75 2.20
C ASN A 207 0.93 11.71 3.18
N ALA A 208 1.49 12.82 2.67
CA ALA A 208 2.38 13.70 3.43
C ALA A 208 1.77 14.24 4.73
N GLU A 209 0.50 14.64 4.71
CA GLU A 209 -0.20 15.15 5.90
C GLU A 209 -0.26 14.10 7.02
N LEU A 210 -0.58 12.86 6.67
CA LEU A 210 -0.80 11.78 7.64
C LEU A 210 0.51 11.16 8.14
N ASP A 211 1.54 11.15 7.30
CA ASP A 211 2.84 10.55 7.62
C ASP A 211 3.81 11.54 8.27
N GLY A 212 3.36 12.79 8.48
CA GLY A 212 4.13 13.82 9.17
C GLY A 212 5.49 14.07 8.51
N GLN A 213 6.57 14.18 9.29
CA GLN A 213 7.90 14.47 8.77
C GLN A 213 8.39 13.44 7.74
N ALA A 214 8.01 12.17 7.88
CA ALA A 214 8.38 11.13 6.91
C ALA A 214 7.69 11.38 5.56
N GLY A 215 6.40 11.73 5.56
CA GLY A 215 5.67 12.07 4.34
C GLY A 215 6.18 13.34 3.67
N ILE A 216 6.54 14.37 4.46
CA ILE A 216 7.19 15.58 3.95
C ILE A 216 8.53 15.23 3.29
N GLN A 217 9.33 14.33 3.89
CA GLN A 217 10.61 13.91 3.34
C GLN A 217 10.46 13.21 1.98
N GLU A 218 9.46 12.34 1.81
CA GLU A 218 9.16 11.69 0.53
C GLU A 218 8.78 12.74 -0.54
N LEU A 219 7.84 13.63 -0.23
CA LEU A 219 7.40 14.69 -1.13
C LEU A 219 8.55 15.63 -1.51
N ALA A 220 9.37 16.03 -0.55
CA ALA A 220 10.52 16.90 -0.76
C ALA A 220 11.61 16.19 -1.61
N GLY A 221 11.81 14.89 -1.40
CA GLY A 221 12.72 14.08 -2.21
C GLY A 221 12.31 14.06 -3.68
N ASP A 222 11.02 13.85 -3.95
CA ASP A 222 10.46 13.91 -5.31
C ASP A 222 10.64 15.30 -5.94
N ALA A 223 10.37 16.37 -5.19
CA ALA A 223 10.59 17.75 -5.66
C ALA A 223 12.07 18.03 -5.95
N THR A 224 12.98 17.51 -5.13
CA THR A 224 14.43 17.64 -5.35
C THR A 224 14.86 16.93 -6.63
N MET A 225 14.34 15.73 -6.89
CA MET A 225 14.63 15.01 -8.14
C MET A 225 14.14 15.77 -9.37
N LEU A 226 12.95 16.38 -9.30
CA LEU A 226 12.44 17.24 -10.38
C LEU A 226 13.32 18.47 -10.60
N TYR A 227 13.78 19.09 -9.50
CA TYR A 227 14.70 20.23 -9.59
C TYR A 227 16.02 19.86 -10.29
N TYR A 228 16.59 18.67 -10.00
CA TYR A 228 17.81 18.21 -10.65
C TYR A 228 17.69 18.01 -12.18
N MET A 229 16.48 17.92 -12.69
CA MET A 229 16.22 17.84 -14.14
C MET A 229 16.19 19.22 -14.83
N LEU A 230 16.26 20.32 -14.07
CA LEU A 230 16.20 21.68 -14.60
C LEU A 230 17.59 22.24 -14.89
N ASP A 231 17.68 23.12 -15.90
CA ASP A 231 18.91 23.84 -16.24
C ASP A 231 19.46 24.69 -15.10
N GLU A 232 18.57 25.19 -14.23
CA GLU A 232 18.92 25.96 -13.04
C GLU A 232 19.78 25.15 -12.06
N ALA A 233 19.45 23.89 -11.82
CA ALA A 233 20.26 23.01 -10.99
C ALA A 233 21.65 22.76 -11.59
N HIS A 234 21.73 22.62 -12.92
CA HIS A 234 22.98 22.45 -13.64
C HIS A 234 23.89 23.67 -13.60
N GLU A 235 23.34 24.88 -13.54
CA GLU A 235 24.12 26.12 -13.43
C GLU A 235 24.94 26.14 -12.13
N GLY A 236 24.33 25.82 -10.99
CA GLY A 236 25.02 25.79 -9.69
C GLY A 236 26.20 24.82 -9.70
N GLY A 237 25.98 23.61 -10.18
CA GLY A 237 27.01 22.56 -10.28
C GLY A 237 28.16 22.96 -11.21
N ARG A 238 27.86 23.49 -12.40
CA ARG A 238 28.87 23.96 -13.35
C ARG A 238 29.70 25.12 -12.79
N ALA A 239 29.02 26.14 -12.22
CA ALA A 239 29.71 27.30 -11.63
C ALA A 239 30.68 26.88 -10.52
N PHE A 240 30.28 25.90 -9.68
CA PHE A 240 31.15 25.35 -8.63
C PHE A 240 32.40 24.69 -9.21
N LEU A 241 32.25 23.81 -10.23
CA LEU A 241 33.37 23.12 -10.87
C LEU A 241 34.31 24.08 -11.61
N GLU A 242 33.76 25.11 -12.24
CA GLU A 242 34.49 26.15 -13.00
C GLU A 242 35.06 27.23 -12.08
N LYS A 243 34.84 27.16 -10.77
CA LYS A 243 35.29 28.13 -9.76
C LYS A 243 34.87 29.59 -10.06
N ARG A 244 33.68 29.77 -10.62
CA ARG A 244 33.07 31.07 -10.92
C ARG A 244 31.81 31.27 -10.08
N LYS A 245 31.31 32.49 -10.04
CA LYS A 245 29.99 32.80 -9.46
C LYS A 245 28.89 32.25 -10.37
N PRO A 246 27.83 31.62 -9.80
CA PRO A 246 26.69 31.18 -10.59
C PRO A 246 25.86 32.37 -11.07
N ASP A 247 25.30 32.24 -12.27
CA ASP A 247 24.39 33.22 -12.84
C ASP A 247 22.96 32.70 -12.85
N PHE A 248 22.27 32.86 -11.72
CA PHE A 248 20.85 32.51 -11.59
C PHE A 248 19.89 33.60 -12.12
N LYS A 249 20.42 34.78 -12.52
CA LYS A 249 19.56 35.87 -12.99
C LYS A 249 18.88 35.56 -14.32
N LYS A 250 19.47 34.70 -15.12
CA LYS A 250 18.97 34.28 -16.43
C LYS A 250 17.76 33.36 -16.38
N PHE A 251 17.47 32.75 -15.20
CA PHE A 251 16.35 31.85 -15.04
C PHE A 251 15.06 32.60 -14.66
N PRO A 252 13.88 32.09 -15.06
CA PRO A 252 12.60 32.64 -14.67
C PRO A 252 12.47 32.74 -13.15
N LYS A 253 11.79 33.77 -12.66
CA LYS A 253 11.51 33.96 -11.21
C LYS A 253 10.13 33.44 -10.81
N LEU A 254 9.34 33.06 -11.80
CA LEU A 254 8.03 32.45 -11.66
C LEU A 254 7.99 31.14 -12.46
N PRO A 255 7.29 30.11 -11.99
CA PRO A 255 7.06 28.90 -12.74
C PRO A 255 6.29 29.15 -14.02
#